data_8f459c58419a7f420016526c7cb1a105
#
_entry.id   8f459c58419a7f420016526c7cb1a105
#
_cell.length_a   1.000
_cell.length_b   1.000
_cell.length_c   1.000
_cell.angle_alpha   90.00
_cell.angle_beta   90.00
_cell.angle_gamma   90.00
#
_symmetry.space_group_name_H-M   'P 1'
#
loop_
_entity.id
_entity.type
_entity.pdbx_description
1 polymer ?
#
loop_
_entity_poly.entity_id
_entity_poly.type
_entity_poly.pdbx_seq_one_letter_code
_entity_poly.pdbx_strand_id
1 'polypeptide(L)'
;MCKTGSVATQRRPRGRAAGGRRAELVAAAARVVSRDGVAAATTRRIAEEAGLPQGLVHYWFASKDELLQEVIMTLLGQFEEAAIAPVGADVGDPAGYVLSAFRAAFAVVEADDPGRQVATYELTTWALRTPHLQDIARQQYAAYRETAAAIAAPWLAVHGRDFPGGADAMAQFVAVLFDGTVLAWLADPEGTKPDEIFALAAELLARGTRPPAGGA
;
A
#
# COMPACT_ATOMS: atom_id res chain seq x y z
N MET A 1 48.46 15.63 45.85
CA MET A 1 48.24 14.95 44.55
C MET A 1 46.75 14.69 44.40
N CYS A 2 46.04 15.62 43.75
CA CYS A 2 44.62 15.48 43.42
C CYS A 2 44.48 14.86 42.05
N LYS A 3 43.75 13.71 41.96
CA LYS A 3 43.34 13.13 40.69
C LYS A 3 41.90 13.54 40.42
N THR A 4 41.71 14.46 39.50
CA THR A 4 40.44 14.83 38.90
C THR A 4 39.97 13.73 37.94
N GLY A 5 38.90 13.02 38.32
CA GLY A 5 38.21 12.08 37.44
C GLY A 5 37.29 12.84 36.48
N SER A 6 37.63 12.77 35.18
CA SER A 6 36.79 13.28 34.12
C SER A 6 35.58 12.35 33.90
N VAL A 7 34.37 12.81 34.16
CA VAL A 7 33.13 12.12 33.80
C VAL A 7 32.85 12.38 32.33
N ALA A 8 33.10 11.37 31.50
CA ALA A 8 32.76 11.40 30.10
C ALA A 8 31.23 11.32 29.93
N THR A 9 30.62 12.45 29.59
CA THR A 9 29.21 12.52 29.20
C THR A 9 29.00 11.81 27.89
N GLN A 10 28.47 10.59 27.93
CA GLN A 10 28.05 9.85 26.73
C GLN A 10 26.91 10.62 26.03
N ARG A 11 27.24 11.30 24.94
CA ARG A 11 26.28 11.87 24.00
C ARG A 11 25.53 10.70 23.33
N ARG A 12 24.29 10.42 23.74
CA ARG A 12 23.37 9.53 23.03
C ARG A 12 23.17 10.06 21.61
N PRO A 13 23.14 9.17 20.58
CA PRO A 13 22.95 9.58 19.20
C PRO A 13 21.56 10.19 19.00
N ARG A 14 21.51 11.49 18.74
CA ARG A 14 20.30 12.29 18.51
C ARG A 14 19.47 11.83 17.29
N GLY A 15 20.03 11.06 16.35
CA GLY A 15 19.40 10.66 15.10
C GLY A 15 18.29 9.58 15.26
N ARG A 16 18.49 8.58 16.12
CA ARG A 16 17.48 7.50 16.30
C ARG A 16 16.23 7.92 17.06
N ALA A 17 16.36 8.80 18.04
CA ALA A 17 15.21 9.32 18.77
C ALA A 17 14.41 10.35 17.96
N ALA A 18 15.04 11.02 17.02
CA ALA A 18 14.42 11.97 16.12
C ALA A 18 13.56 11.29 15.05
N GLY A 19 14.08 10.27 14.36
CA GLY A 19 13.32 9.48 13.38
C GLY A 19 12.11 8.75 13.98
N GLY A 20 12.23 8.29 15.26
CA GLY A 20 11.15 7.64 15.97
C GLY A 20 9.93 8.54 16.16
N ARG A 21 10.12 9.80 16.54
CA ARG A 21 9.01 10.74 16.78
C ARG A 21 8.28 11.17 15.52
N ARG A 22 8.99 11.28 14.40
CA ARG A 22 8.37 11.54 13.09
C ARG A 22 7.47 10.37 12.68
N ALA A 23 7.97 9.14 12.81
CA ALA A 23 7.19 7.93 12.54
C ALA A 23 5.99 7.77 13.50
N GLU A 24 6.13 8.13 14.79
CA GLU A 24 5.04 8.15 15.76
C GLU A 24 3.91 9.10 15.34
N LEU A 25 4.24 10.29 14.81
CA LEU A 25 3.26 11.25 14.30
C LEU A 25 2.55 10.74 13.05
N VAL A 26 3.28 10.11 12.13
CA VAL A 26 2.68 9.49 10.92
C VAL A 26 1.74 8.35 11.30
N ALA A 27 2.16 7.47 12.22
CA ALA A 27 1.32 6.38 12.71
C ALA A 27 0.07 6.90 13.45
N ALA A 28 0.19 7.96 14.26
CA ALA A 28 -0.94 8.60 14.90
C ALA A 28 -1.89 9.24 13.89
N ALA A 29 -1.36 9.91 12.86
CA ALA A 29 -2.15 10.48 11.79
C ALA A 29 -2.92 9.40 11.02
N ALA A 30 -2.26 8.27 10.70
CA ALA A 30 -2.91 7.11 10.08
C ALA A 30 -4.09 6.60 10.93
N ARG A 31 -3.90 6.43 12.26
CA ARG A 31 -5.00 6.01 13.16
C ARG A 31 -6.15 7.01 13.19
N VAL A 32 -5.85 8.33 13.26
CA VAL A 32 -6.89 9.37 13.24
C VAL A 32 -7.68 9.34 11.94
N VAL A 33 -6.98 9.24 10.79
CA VAL A 33 -7.65 9.20 9.49
C VAL A 33 -8.50 7.93 9.35
N SER A 34 -7.99 6.78 9.76
CA SER A 34 -8.71 5.50 9.69
C SER A 34 -9.98 5.49 10.55
N ARG A 35 -9.94 6.10 11.71
CA ARG A 35 -11.07 6.12 12.64
C ARG A 35 -12.07 7.24 12.34
N ASP A 36 -11.58 8.42 11.98
CA ASP A 36 -12.36 9.66 12.00
C ASP A 36 -12.38 10.40 10.66
N GLY A 37 -11.67 9.89 9.65
CA GLY A 37 -11.56 10.47 8.30
C GLY A 37 -10.51 11.59 8.18
N VAL A 38 -10.18 11.94 6.93
CA VAL A 38 -9.17 12.95 6.57
C VAL A 38 -9.54 14.35 7.10
N ALA A 39 -10.83 14.70 7.12
CA ALA A 39 -11.30 16.00 7.60
C ALA A 39 -11.01 16.19 9.10
N ALA A 40 -11.10 15.13 9.90
CA ALA A 40 -10.86 15.17 11.33
C ALA A 40 -9.36 15.20 11.70
N ALA A 41 -8.46 14.87 10.79
CA ALA A 41 -7.03 14.80 11.02
C ALA A 41 -6.39 16.20 11.12
N THR A 42 -6.67 16.91 12.21
CA THR A 42 -5.99 18.18 12.54
C THR A 42 -4.65 17.95 13.22
N THR A 43 -3.69 18.88 13.07
CA THR A 43 -2.37 18.77 13.73
C THR A 43 -2.49 18.62 15.24
N ARG A 44 -3.49 19.28 15.86
CA ARG A 44 -3.78 19.16 17.29
C ARG A 44 -4.23 17.72 17.63
N ARG A 45 -5.19 17.18 16.91
CA ARG A 45 -5.73 15.83 17.16
C ARG A 45 -4.69 14.74 16.94
N ILE A 46 -3.86 14.90 15.91
CA ILE A 46 -2.73 14.00 15.64
C ILE A 46 -1.71 14.03 16.78
N ALA A 47 -1.38 15.21 17.29
CA ALA A 47 -0.47 15.36 18.43
C ALA A 47 -1.05 14.71 19.71
N GLU A 48 -2.34 14.92 19.97
CA GLU A 48 -3.05 14.30 21.10
C GLU A 48 -3.06 12.76 20.96
N GLU A 49 -3.34 12.23 19.79
CA GLU A 49 -3.30 10.78 19.48
C GLU A 49 -1.88 10.18 19.65
N ALA A 50 -0.84 10.95 19.31
CA ALA A 50 0.54 10.53 19.48
C ALA A 50 1.05 10.66 20.92
N GLY A 51 0.30 11.34 21.82
CA GLY A 51 0.77 11.70 23.15
C GLY A 51 1.94 12.70 23.13
N LEU A 52 2.01 13.56 22.12
CA LEU A 52 3.09 14.49 21.87
C LEU A 52 2.62 15.96 21.91
N PRO A 53 3.48 16.91 22.30
CA PRO A 53 3.14 18.32 22.17
C PRO A 53 2.86 18.72 20.72
N GLN A 54 1.81 19.52 20.48
CA GLN A 54 1.42 19.98 19.13
C GLN A 54 2.57 20.69 18.38
N GLY A 55 3.43 21.41 19.08
CA GLY A 55 4.61 22.05 18.48
C GLY A 55 5.56 21.08 17.77
N LEU A 56 5.57 19.79 18.14
CA LEU A 56 6.38 18.78 17.45
C LEU A 56 5.84 18.46 16.07
N VAL A 57 4.53 18.53 15.82
CA VAL A 57 3.99 18.36 14.46
C VAL A 57 4.56 19.44 13.54
N HIS A 58 4.51 20.71 13.96
CA HIS A 58 5.05 21.84 13.20
C HIS A 58 6.58 21.85 13.09
N TYR A 59 7.26 21.16 14.01
CA TYR A 59 8.71 20.97 13.93
C TYR A 59 9.11 19.95 12.84
N TRP A 60 8.31 18.87 12.67
CA TRP A 60 8.62 17.78 11.74
C TRP A 60 8.01 17.95 10.37
N PHE A 61 6.89 18.66 10.26
CA PHE A 61 6.12 18.79 9.00
C PHE A 61 5.82 20.26 8.77
N ALA A 62 6.19 20.74 7.58
CA ALA A 62 5.94 22.12 7.17
C ALA A 62 4.43 22.41 7.01
N SER A 63 3.64 21.36 6.72
CA SER A 63 2.19 21.46 6.58
C SER A 63 1.49 20.16 7.01
N LYS A 64 0.16 20.22 7.20
CA LYS A 64 -0.69 19.04 7.34
C LYS A 64 -0.61 18.15 6.09
N ASP A 65 -0.50 18.75 4.93
CA ASP A 65 -0.45 18.06 3.65
C ASP A 65 0.79 17.18 3.54
N GLU A 66 1.97 17.68 3.97
CA GLU A 66 3.20 16.89 4.04
C GLU A 66 3.05 15.67 4.96
N LEU A 67 2.42 15.85 6.13
CA LEU A 67 2.16 14.74 7.05
C LEU A 67 1.22 13.70 6.43
N LEU A 68 0.11 14.14 5.80
CA LEU A 68 -0.85 13.21 5.17
C LEU A 68 -0.25 12.51 3.94
N GLN A 69 0.63 13.17 3.21
CA GLN A 69 1.40 12.53 2.13
C GLN A 69 2.22 11.34 2.66
N GLU A 70 2.89 11.48 3.80
CA GLU A 70 3.61 10.36 4.41
C GLU A 70 2.71 9.27 4.95
N VAL A 71 1.51 9.62 5.39
CA VAL A 71 0.50 8.60 5.75
C VAL A 71 0.17 7.75 4.54
N ILE A 72 -0.11 8.35 3.37
CA ILE A 72 -0.39 7.61 2.13
C ILE A 72 0.75 6.66 1.80
N MET A 73 1.99 7.17 1.77
CA MET A 73 3.16 6.36 1.42
C MET A 73 3.42 5.24 2.43
N THR A 74 3.13 5.47 3.71
CA THR A 74 3.27 4.45 4.76
C THR A 74 2.23 3.34 4.62
N LEU A 75 0.96 3.69 4.38
CA LEU A 75 -0.11 2.72 4.18
C LEU A 75 0.14 1.86 2.93
N LEU A 76 0.59 2.51 1.85
CA LEU A 76 0.96 1.85 0.61
C LEU A 76 2.09 0.83 0.81
N GLY A 77 3.22 1.24 1.41
CA GLY A 77 4.36 0.35 1.63
C GLY A 77 4.02 -0.86 2.51
N GLN A 78 3.15 -0.70 3.49
CA GLN A 78 2.68 -1.81 4.33
C GLN A 78 1.83 -2.81 3.54
N PHE A 79 0.97 -2.33 2.64
CA PHE A 79 0.20 -3.21 1.75
C PHE A 79 1.12 -3.94 0.77
N GLU A 80 2.06 -3.25 0.12
CA GLU A 80 3.00 -3.84 -0.82
C GLU A 80 3.84 -4.95 -0.19
N GLU A 81 4.41 -4.70 0.99
CA GLU A 81 5.20 -5.68 1.73
C GLU A 81 4.40 -6.94 2.05
N ALA A 82 3.13 -6.79 2.44
CA ALA A 82 2.25 -7.90 2.75
C ALA A 82 1.76 -8.65 1.50
N ALA A 83 1.46 -7.93 0.39
CA ALA A 83 0.90 -8.51 -0.83
C ALA A 83 1.92 -9.25 -1.70
N ILE A 84 3.21 -8.86 -1.65
CA ILE A 84 4.31 -9.51 -2.40
C ILE A 84 4.77 -10.82 -1.73
N ALA A 85 4.20 -11.20 -0.58
CA ALA A 85 4.51 -12.49 0.06
C ALA A 85 4.37 -13.65 -0.94
N PRO A 86 5.21 -14.73 -0.85
CA PRO A 86 5.26 -15.76 -1.87
C PRO A 86 3.87 -16.36 -2.14
N VAL A 87 3.42 -16.27 -3.37
CA VAL A 87 2.25 -16.99 -3.83
C VAL A 87 2.63 -18.46 -3.89
N GLY A 88 2.14 -19.27 -2.95
CA GLY A 88 2.46 -20.71 -2.83
C GLY A 88 1.83 -21.59 -3.90
N ALA A 89 1.46 -21.00 -5.06
CA ALA A 89 0.77 -21.70 -6.15
C ALA A 89 1.75 -22.22 -7.22
N ASP A 90 1.35 -23.29 -7.90
CA ASP A 90 2.10 -23.83 -9.04
C ASP A 90 2.03 -22.87 -10.22
N VAL A 91 3.18 -22.34 -10.61
CA VAL A 91 3.32 -21.46 -11.78
C VAL A 91 2.93 -22.19 -13.07
N GLY A 92 2.98 -23.53 -13.08
CA GLY A 92 2.55 -24.37 -14.21
C GLY A 92 1.04 -24.37 -14.47
N ASP A 93 0.23 -23.99 -13.47
CA ASP A 93 -1.21 -23.76 -13.62
C ASP A 93 -1.50 -22.26 -13.81
N PRO A 94 -1.73 -21.77 -15.04
CA PRO A 94 -1.83 -20.36 -15.31
C PRO A 94 -3.03 -19.68 -14.61
N ALA A 95 -4.18 -20.31 -14.56
CA ALA A 95 -5.37 -19.76 -13.90
C ALA A 95 -5.26 -19.88 -12.38
N GLY A 96 -4.83 -21.03 -11.88
CA GLY A 96 -4.65 -21.28 -10.45
C GLY A 96 -3.64 -20.35 -9.81
N TYR A 97 -2.52 -20.06 -10.49
CA TYR A 97 -1.55 -19.09 -9.99
C TYR A 97 -2.15 -17.69 -9.85
N VAL A 98 -2.79 -17.17 -10.90
CA VAL A 98 -3.40 -15.83 -10.88
C VAL A 98 -4.48 -15.73 -9.82
N LEU A 99 -5.36 -16.72 -9.72
CA LEU A 99 -6.41 -16.75 -8.70
C LEU A 99 -5.82 -16.77 -7.28
N SER A 100 -4.79 -17.56 -7.06
CA SER A 100 -4.11 -17.64 -5.75
C SER A 100 -3.43 -16.32 -5.39
N ALA A 101 -2.87 -15.61 -6.37
CA ALA A 101 -2.27 -14.29 -6.17
C ALA A 101 -3.33 -13.25 -5.75
N PHE A 102 -4.48 -13.21 -6.43
CA PHE A 102 -5.58 -12.33 -6.05
C PHE A 102 -6.12 -12.65 -4.65
N ARG A 103 -6.32 -13.92 -4.33
CA ARG A 103 -6.78 -14.37 -3.00
C ARG A 103 -5.81 -13.98 -1.90
N ALA A 104 -4.51 -14.18 -2.12
CA ALA A 104 -3.48 -13.81 -1.16
C ALA A 104 -3.46 -12.29 -0.91
N ALA A 105 -3.52 -11.48 -1.97
CA ALA A 105 -3.59 -10.02 -1.85
C ALA A 105 -4.89 -9.56 -1.16
N PHE A 106 -6.03 -10.19 -1.47
CA PHE A 106 -7.32 -9.83 -0.87
C PHE A 106 -7.41 -10.24 0.59
N ALA A 107 -6.80 -11.36 0.99
CA ALA A 107 -6.70 -11.77 2.40
C ALA A 107 -5.97 -10.73 3.26
N VAL A 108 -5.01 -9.98 2.71
CA VAL A 108 -4.37 -8.84 3.39
C VAL A 108 -5.38 -7.73 3.65
N VAL A 109 -6.26 -7.44 2.68
CA VAL A 109 -7.32 -6.43 2.81
C VAL A 109 -8.38 -6.86 3.83
N GLU A 110 -8.81 -8.12 3.80
CA GLU A 110 -9.81 -8.67 4.75
C GLU A 110 -9.30 -8.71 6.18
N ALA A 111 -7.99 -8.94 6.37
CA ALA A 111 -7.37 -8.98 7.69
C ALA A 111 -7.11 -7.59 8.29
N ASP A 112 -7.16 -6.53 7.47
CA ASP A 112 -6.91 -5.15 7.90
C ASP A 112 -8.20 -4.49 8.42
N ASP A 113 -8.04 -3.37 9.14
CA ASP A 113 -9.17 -2.54 9.59
C ASP A 113 -9.87 -1.91 8.37
N PRO A 114 -11.18 -2.14 8.17
CA PRO A 114 -11.94 -1.51 7.09
C PRO A 114 -11.80 0.02 7.07
N GLY A 115 -11.67 0.67 8.22
CA GLY A 115 -11.43 2.10 8.33
C GLY A 115 -10.12 2.53 7.68
N ARG A 116 -9.07 1.71 7.70
CA ARG A 116 -7.82 1.96 6.99
C ARG A 116 -8.00 1.90 5.48
N GLN A 117 -8.78 0.95 5.00
CA GLN A 117 -9.07 0.83 3.57
C GLN A 117 -9.86 2.06 3.08
N VAL A 118 -10.91 2.46 3.80
CA VAL A 118 -11.67 3.68 3.50
C VAL A 118 -10.77 4.92 3.54
N ALA A 119 -9.90 5.04 4.54
CA ALA A 119 -8.96 6.14 4.68
C ALA A 119 -8.03 6.26 3.45
N THR A 120 -7.62 5.15 2.85
CA THR A 120 -6.79 5.14 1.64
C THR A 120 -7.54 5.81 0.48
N TYR A 121 -8.82 5.49 0.26
CA TYR A 121 -9.64 6.14 -0.77
C TYR A 121 -9.92 7.61 -0.48
N GLU A 122 -10.19 7.98 0.79
CA GLU A 122 -10.33 9.38 1.17
C GLU A 122 -9.07 10.19 0.89
N LEU A 123 -7.90 9.66 1.27
CA LEU A 123 -6.60 10.29 1.04
C LEU A 123 -6.30 10.43 -0.46
N THR A 124 -6.60 9.41 -1.26
CA THR A 124 -6.45 9.45 -2.72
C THR A 124 -7.32 10.55 -3.33
N THR A 125 -8.60 10.58 -2.98
CA THR A 125 -9.53 11.60 -3.52
C THR A 125 -9.19 13.00 -3.04
N TRP A 126 -8.69 13.15 -1.81
CA TRP A 126 -8.17 14.41 -1.28
C TRP A 126 -6.93 14.87 -2.06
N ALA A 127 -5.97 13.97 -2.33
CA ALA A 127 -4.78 14.29 -3.13
C ALA A 127 -5.16 14.71 -4.57
N LEU A 128 -6.11 14.04 -5.21
CA LEU A 128 -6.60 14.39 -6.54
C LEU A 128 -7.26 15.79 -6.60
N ARG A 129 -7.89 16.25 -5.50
CA ARG A 129 -8.51 17.57 -5.39
C ARG A 129 -7.55 18.67 -5.00
N THR A 130 -6.34 18.34 -4.57
CA THR A 130 -5.33 19.28 -4.08
C THR A 130 -4.22 19.40 -5.13
N PRO A 131 -4.14 20.51 -5.92
CA PRO A 131 -3.30 20.59 -7.12
C PRO A 131 -1.83 20.22 -6.92
N HIS A 132 -1.23 20.61 -5.79
CA HIS A 132 0.17 20.31 -5.48
C HIS A 132 0.42 18.88 -4.94
N LEU A 133 -0.64 18.08 -4.75
CA LEU A 133 -0.58 16.70 -4.24
C LEU A 133 -0.96 15.64 -5.28
N GLN A 134 -1.35 16.06 -6.49
CA GLN A 134 -1.74 15.11 -7.55
C GLN A 134 -0.61 14.12 -7.90
N ASP A 135 0.67 14.53 -7.72
CA ASP A 135 1.81 13.64 -7.89
C ASP A 135 1.79 12.46 -6.92
N ILE A 136 1.24 12.62 -5.72
CA ILE A 136 1.12 11.57 -4.74
C ILE A 136 0.13 10.50 -5.21
N ALA A 137 -1.04 10.91 -5.71
CA ALA A 137 -1.99 9.96 -6.29
C ALA A 137 -1.39 9.22 -7.50
N ARG A 138 -0.58 9.91 -8.35
CA ARG A 138 0.16 9.26 -9.44
C ARG A 138 1.16 8.22 -8.93
N GLN A 139 1.93 8.55 -7.89
CA GLN A 139 2.89 7.63 -7.26
C GLN A 139 2.19 6.42 -6.65
N GLN A 140 1.06 6.61 -5.98
CA GLN A 140 0.27 5.52 -5.40
C GLN A 140 -0.17 4.52 -6.49
N TYR A 141 -0.74 5.00 -7.60
CA TYR A 141 -1.15 4.10 -8.69
C TYR A 141 0.04 3.52 -9.47
N ALA A 142 1.19 4.19 -9.50
CA ALA A 142 2.43 3.62 -10.03
C ALA A 142 2.86 2.41 -9.18
N ALA A 143 2.87 2.55 -7.86
CA ALA A 143 3.21 1.49 -6.93
C ALA A 143 2.25 0.30 -7.01
N TYR A 144 0.93 0.52 -7.16
CA TYR A 144 -0.02 -0.58 -7.40
C TYR A 144 0.32 -1.39 -8.66
N ARG A 145 0.71 -0.72 -9.76
CA ARG A 145 1.13 -1.40 -11.00
C ARG A 145 2.44 -2.16 -10.82
N GLU A 146 3.40 -1.58 -10.09
CA GLU A 146 4.69 -2.20 -9.80
C GLU A 146 4.49 -3.46 -8.94
N THR A 147 3.64 -3.40 -7.92
CA THR A 147 3.25 -4.56 -7.09
C THR A 147 2.61 -5.65 -7.93
N ALA A 148 1.63 -5.29 -8.77
CA ALA A 148 0.99 -6.25 -9.67
C ALA A 148 1.98 -6.89 -10.64
N ALA A 149 2.91 -6.10 -11.21
CA ALA A 149 3.96 -6.59 -12.09
C ALA A 149 4.93 -7.54 -11.36
N ALA A 150 5.34 -7.21 -10.13
CA ALA A 150 6.22 -8.04 -9.31
C ALA A 150 5.59 -9.41 -8.98
N ILE A 151 4.30 -9.42 -8.60
CA ILE A 151 3.55 -10.65 -8.33
C ILE A 151 3.40 -11.49 -9.61
N ALA A 152 3.16 -10.86 -10.76
CA ALA A 152 2.98 -11.55 -12.04
C ALA A 152 4.28 -12.01 -12.69
N ALA A 153 5.44 -11.51 -12.29
CA ALA A 153 6.72 -11.77 -12.95
C ALA A 153 7.07 -13.27 -13.08
N PRO A 154 6.93 -14.13 -12.04
CA PRO A 154 7.19 -15.56 -12.17
C PRO A 154 6.27 -16.23 -13.19
N TRP A 155 4.99 -15.89 -13.18
CA TRP A 155 3.99 -16.41 -14.10
C TRP A 155 4.27 -16.00 -15.56
N LEU A 156 4.60 -14.72 -15.79
CA LEU A 156 4.97 -14.21 -17.12
C LEU A 156 6.25 -14.86 -17.66
N ALA A 157 7.18 -15.24 -16.81
CA ALA A 157 8.40 -15.93 -17.21
C ALA A 157 8.10 -17.32 -17.83
N VAL A 158 7.05 -18.00 -17.34
CA VAL A 158 6.65 -19.34 -17.82
C VAL A 158 5.70 -19.25 -19.00
N HIS A 159 4.68 -18.38 -18.92
CA HIS A 159 3.55 -18.39 -19.86
C HIS A 159 3.66 -17.36 -20.99
N GLY A 160 4.72 -16.55 -21.01
CA GLY A 160 4.92 -15.54 -22.07
C GLY A 160 4.18 -14.24 -21.83
N ARG A 161 4.27 -13.33 -22.82
CA ARG A 161 3.89 -11.91 -22.64
C ARG A 161 2.98 -11.39 -23.76
N ASP A 162 2.22 -12.23 -24.41
CA ASP A 162 1.41 -11.85 -25.59
C ASP A 162 0.05 -11.25 -25.20
N PHE A 163 0.08 -10.28 -24.30
CA PHE A 163 -1.11 -9.49 -23.98
C PHE A 163 -1.21 -8.25 -24.87
N PRO A 164 -2.40 -7.83 -25.29
CA PRO A 164 -2.59 -6.53 -25.92
C PRO A 164 -2.04 -5.42 -25.01
N GLY A 165 -1.07 -4.65 -25.51
CA GLY A 165 -0.36 -3.64 -24.71
C GLY A 165 0.76 -4.18 -23.79
N GLY A 166 1.03 -5.50 -23.86
CA GLY A 166 2.14 -6.12 -23.15
C GLY A 166 1.95 -6.28 -21.64
N ALA A 167 3.05 -6.58 -20.94
CA ALA A 167 3.05 -6.81 -19.49
C ALA A 167 2.59 -5.58 -18.69
N ASP A 168 2.89 -4.38 -19.17
CA ASP A 168 2.50 -3.13 -18.48
C ASP A 168 0.98 -2.94 -18.48
N ALA A 169 0.32 -3.18 -19.63
CA ALA A 169 -1.14 -3.11 -19.71
C ALA A 169 -1.81 -4.18 -18.85
N MET A 170 -1.23 -5.38 -18.77
CA MET A 170 -1.69 -6.45 -17.90
C MET A 170 -1.55 -6.06 -16.42
N ALA A 171 -0.40 -5.53 -16.00
CA ALA A 171 -0.19 -5.07 -14.63
C ALA A 171 -1.17 -3.95 -14.26
N GLN A 172 -1.43 -3.02 -15.18
CA GLN A 172 -2.42 -1.97 -14.99
C GLN A 172 -3.84 -2.53 -14.86
N PHE A 173 -4.21 -3.50 -15.71
CA PHE A 173 -5.52 -4.16 -15.64
C PHE A 173 -5.71 -4.87 -14.29
N VAL A 174 -4.72 -5.62 -13.83
CA VAL A 174 -4.75 -6.34 -12.54
C VAL A 174 -4.88 -5.35 -11.38
N ALA A 175 -4.09 -4.27 -11.38
CA ALA A 175 -4.14 -3.24 -10.33
C ALA A 175 -5.52 -2.56 -10.26
N VAL A 176 -6.08 -2.14 -11.41
CA VAL A 176 -7.39 -1.47 -11.48
C VAL A 176 -8.53 -2.43 -11.11
N LEU A 177 -8.46 -3.69 -11.56
CA LEU A 177 -9.45 -4.70 -11.20
C LEU A 177 -9.47 -4.94 -9.69
N PHE A 178 -8.29 -5.13 -9.09
CA PHE A 178 -8.15 -5.36 -7.66
C PHE A 178 -8.68 -4.17 -6.84
N ASP A 179 -8.22 -2.97 -7.16
CA ASP A 179 -8.64 -1.72 -6.48
C ASP A 179 -10.15 -1.51 -6.60
N GLY A 180 -10.73 -1.67 -7.79
CA GLY A 180 -12.17 -1.58 -8.00
C GLY A 180 -12.96 -2.64 -7.24
N THR A 181 -12.42 -3.87 -7.13
CA THR A 181 -13.07 -4.95 -6.37
C THR A 181 -13.06 -4.66 -4.88
N VAL A 182 -11.95 -4.14 -4.34
CA VAL A 182 -11.85 -3.72 -2.92
C VAL A 182 -12.84 -2.60 -2.62
N LEU A 183 -12.91 -1.58 -3.46
CA LEU A 183 -13.86 -0.47 -3.27
C LEU A 183 -15.32 -0.95 -3.33
N ALA A 184 -15.65 -1.82 -4.28
CA ALA A 184 -16.99 -2.40 -4.40
C ALA A 184 -17.36 -3.24 -3.18
N TRP A 185 -16.42 -4.04 -2.68
CA TRP A 185 -16.60 -4.85 -1.48
C TRP A 185 -16.77 -4.00 -0.22
N LEU A 186 -16.01 -2.93 -0.06
CA LEU A 186 -16.20 -1.98 1.05
C LEU A 186 -17.57 -1.29 1.02
N ALA A 187 -18.09 -1.03 -0.19
CA ALA A 187 -19.40 -0.41 -0.37
C ALA A 187 -20.58 -1.39 -0.14
N ASP A 188 -20.40 -2.65 -0.54
CA ASP A 188 -21.41 -3.71 -0.44
C ASP A 188 -20.75 -5.08 -0.19
N PRO A 189 -20.40 -5.40 1.07
CA PRO A 189 -19.72 -6.64 1.42
C PRO A 189 -20.56 -7.91 1.16
N GLU A 190 -21.88 -7.79 1.18
CA GLU A 190 -22.79 -8.93 0.95
C GLU A 190 -23.05 -9.18 -0.53
N GLY A 191 -23.19 -8.12 -1.32
CA GLY A 191 -23.50 -8.18 -2.74
C GLY A 191 -22.26 -8.40 -3.62
N THR A 192 -21.10 -7.87 -3.22
CA THR A 192 -19.84 -8.08 -3.97
C THR A 192 -19.27 -9.48 -3.67
N LYS A 193 -18.86 -10.18 -4.73
CA LYS A 193 -18.26 -11.52 -4.64
C LYS A 193 -16.82 -11.49 -5.18
N PRO A 194 -15.83 -11.07 -4.39
CA PRO A 194 -14.45 -10.91 -4.85
C PRO A 194 -13.88 -12.19 -5.47
N ASP A 195 -14.15 -13.34 -4.87
CA ASP A 195 -13.65 -14.64 -5.36
C ASP A 195 -14.17 -14.99 -6.76
N GLU A 196 -15.43 -14.67 -7.07
CA GLU A 196 -16.00 -14.90 -8.41
C GLU A 196 -15.38 -13.93 -9.44
N ILE A 197 -15.15 -12.67 -9.06
CA ILE A 197 -14.48 -11.67 -9.90
C ILE A 197 -13.04 -12.11 -10.21
N PHE A 198 -12.32 -12.55 -9.18
CA PHE A 198 -10.92 -13.01 -9.32
C PHE A 198 -10.82 -14.29 -10.12
N ALA A 199 -11.73 -15.24 -9.93
CA ALA A 199 -11.78 -16.46 -10.73
C ALA A 199 -12.02 -16.16 -12.23
N LEU A 200 -12.97 -15.26 -12.53
CA LEU A 200 -13.20 -14.81 -13.90
C LEU A 200 -11.96 -14.12 -14.49
N ALA A 201 -11.32 -13.23 -13.74
CA ALA A 201 -10.12 -12.55 -14.20
C ALA A 201 -8.95 -13.53 -14.44
N ALA A 202 -8.78 -14.51 -13.56
CA ALA A 202 -7.77 -15.56 -13.72
C ALA A 202 -7.95 -16.38 -14.98
N GLU A 203 -9.19 -16.80 -15.28
CA GLU A 203 -9.53 -17.51 -16.49
C GLU A 203 -9.27 -16.65 -17.76
N LEU A 204 -9.64 -15.38 -17.74
CA LEU A 204 -9.42 -14.47 -18.86
C LEU A 204 -7.93 -14.23 -19.12
N LEU A 205 -7.14 -14.04 -18.08
CA LEU A 205 -5.69 -13.85 -18.20
C LEU A 205 -4.99 -15.13 -18.65
N ALA A 206 -5.40 -16.31 -18.14
CA ALA A 206 -4.83 -17.59 -18.56
C ALA A 206 -5.08 -17.88 -20.06
N ARG A 207 -6.23 -17.48 -20.62
CA ARG A 207 -6.52 -17.62 -22.05
C ARG A 207 -5.64 -16.74 -22.94
N GLY A 208 -5.11 -15.63 -22.39
CA GLY A 208 -4.17 -14.75 -23.08
C GLY A 208 -2.74 -15.27 -23.10
N THR A 209 -2.44 -16.40 -22.44
CA THR A 209 -1.10 -17.00 -22.45
C THR A 209 -0.83 -17.74 -23.77
N ARG A 210 0.41 -17.63 -24.25
CA ARG A 210 0.87 -18.49 -25.34
C ARG A 210 1.05 -19.92 -24.81
N PRO A 211 0.56 -20.97 -25.49
CA PRO A 211 0.95 -22.33 -25.13
C PRO A 211 2.49 -22.44 -25.16
N PRO A 212 3.11 -23.20 -24.24
CA PRO A 212 4.55 -23.40 -24.26
C PRO A 212 4.93 -23.87 -25.67
N ALA A 213 5.96 -23.25 -26.27
CA ALA A 213 6.45 -23.63 -27.59
C ALA A 213 6.73 -25.13 -27.55
N GLY A 214 5.87 -25.91 -28.21
CA GLY A 214 5.93 -27.34 -28.18
C GLY A 214 7.32 -27.78 -28.62
N GLY A 215 8.01 -28.51 -27.73
CA GLY A 215 9.20 -29.23 -28.10
C GLY A 215 8.80 -30.21 -29.21
N ALA A 216 9.27 -29.94 -30.40
CA ALA A 216 9.27 -30.88 -31.52
C ALA A 216 10.45 -31.85 -31.38
#